data_bd38981e22d80c5bbf79653c07f6baaf
#
_entry.id   bd38981e22d80c5bbf79653c07f6baaf
#
_cell.length_a   1.000
_cell.length_b   1.000
_cell.length_c   1.000
_cell.angle_alpha   90.00
_cell.angle_beta   90.00
_cell.angle_gamma   90.00
#
_symmetry.space_group_name_H-M   'P 1'
#
loop_
_entity.id
_entity.type
_entity.pdbx_description
1 polymer ?
#
loop_
_entity_poly.entity_id
_entity_poly.type
_entity_poly.pdbx_seq_one_letter_code
_entity_poly.pdbx_strand_id
1 'polypeptide(L)'
;LQPMKAPKTAGWMLRALVWLIGLPVIGRPLCHKLLSDAGLFRVREHQSSEGMHWGPMIPRSSATPGAPMSPDDLDQVANPSAFPEGWRPRTAHDYAAAYRAGTTTPAEVAERVIAAQAELDAHPTPMAMFISTSAEDLRAQAAESTKRWSAGAPLSPLDGVPVSVKDEMNQRGYKTTLGTSFLGESEEAHDATIVGRMRDAGALLIGKTNMHEIGLGVTGINVHHG
;
A
#
# COMPACT_ATOMS: atom_id res chain seq x y z
N LEU A 1 15.19 11.65 27.79
CA LEU A 1 14.80 12.43 26.60
C LEU A 1 13.76 13.46 27.01
N GLN A 2 14.10 14.76 26.97
CA GLN A 2 13.09 15.80 27.18
C GLN A 2 12.11 15.79 25.99
N PRO A 3 10.78 15.92 26.24
CA PRO A 3 9.81 15.94 25.15
C PRO A 3 10.07 17.13 24.20
N MET A 4 9.94 16.90 22.91
CA MET A 4 10.04 17.95 21.90
C MET A 4 8.97 19.01 22.14
N LYS A 5 9.38 20.26 22.30
CA LYS A 5 8.47 21.41 22.35
C LYS A 5 8.23 21.95 20.94
N ALA A 6 7.49 21.19 20.14
CA ALA A 6 7.04 21.74 18.85
C ALA A 6 5.87 22.71 19.10
N PRO A 7 5.88 23.92 18.53
CA PRO A 7 4.75 24.82 18.62
C PRO A 7 3.54 24.18 17.91
N LYS A 8 2.42 24.08 18.62
CA LYS A 8 1.13 23.66 18.05
C LYS A 8 0.57 24.84 17.25
N THR A 9 0.97 24.97 16.00
CA THR A 9 0.48 26.02 15.10
C THR A 9 -0.50 25.45 14.08
N ALA A 10 -1.65 26.11 13.90
CA ALA A 10 -2.65 25.73 12.92
C ALA A 10 -3.30 27.01 12.32
N GLY A 11 -3.95 26.87 11.17
CA GLY A 11 -4.68 27.94 10.54
C GLY A 11 -3.83 29.15 10.17
N TRP A 12 -4.26 30.34 10.56
CA TRP A 12 -3.56 31.60 10.22
C TRP A 12 -2.16 31.71 10.85
N MET A 13 -1.97 31.14 12.04
CA MET A 13 -0.65 31.13 12.71
C MET A 13 0.38 30.32 11.91
N LEU A 14 -0.03 29.18 11.35
CA LEU A 14 0.85 28.40 10.48
C LEU A 14 1.20 29.16 9.20
N ARG A 15 0.22 29.83 8.58
CA ARG A 15 0.47 30.66 7.39
C ARG A 15 1.42 31.81 7.69
N ALA A 16 1.26 32.48 8.83
CA ALA A 16 2.16 33.55 9.27
C ALA A 16 3.59 33.03 9.50
N LEU A 17 3.73 31.85 10.12
CA LEU A 17 5.02 31.21 10.34
C LEU A 17 5.70 30.84 9.01
N VAL A 18 4.98 30.24 8.08
CA VAL A 18 5.51 29.92 6.73
C VAL A 18 5.93 31.17 5.98
N TRP A 19 5.14 32.26 6.06
CA TRP A 19 5.49 33.54 5.48
C TRP A 19 6.78 34.12 6.10
N LEU A 20 6.92 34.10 7.44
CA LEU A 20 8.13 34.55 8.15
C LEU A 20 9.37 33.74 7.76
N ILE A 21 9.23 32.42 7.59
CA ILE A 21 10.33 31.55 7.13
C ILE A 21 10.77 31.92 5.69
N GLY A 22 9.83 32.40 4.86
CA GLY A 22 10.12 32.85 3.50
C GLY A 22 10.88 34.18 3.41
N LEU A 23 11.00 34.96 4.51
CA LEU A 23 11.68 36.24 4.49
C LEU A 23 13.22 36.09 4.45
N PRO A 24 13.94 36.84 3.58
CA PRO A 24 15.39 36.63 3.36
C PRO A 24 16.25 36.81 4.62
N VAL A 25 15.88 37.73 5.52
CA VAL A 25 16.66 38.07 6.71
C VAL A 25 16.24 37.25 7.92
N ILE A 26 14.95 37.04 8.11
CA ILE A 26 14.36 36.39 9.30
C ILE A 26 14.24 34.88 9.10
N GLY A 27 14.02 34.44 7.88
CA GLY A 27 13.70 33.03 7.58
C GLY A 27 14.80 32.06 7.97
N ARG A 28 16.04 32.35 7.62
CA ARG A 28 17.18 31.46 7.95
C ARG A 28 17.39 31.27 9.45
N PRO A 29 17.51 32.33 10.30
CA PRO A 29 17.67 32.13 11.74
C PRO A 29 16.44 31.53 12.39
N LEU A 30 15.22 31.84 11.92
CA LEU A 30 14.00 31.25 12.43
C LEU A 30 13.94 29.76 12.10
N CYS A 31 14.23 29.36 10.87
CA CYS A 31 14.30 27.97 10.45
C CYS A 31 15.35 27.21 11.25
N HIS A 32 16.55 27.77 11.40
CA HIS A 32 17.62 27.19 12.22
C HIS A 32 17.18 26.95 13.66
N LYS A 33 16.50 27.93 14.27
CA LYS A 33 15.96 27.79 15.62
C LYS A 33 14.91 26.68 15.70
N LEU A 34 13.96 26.63 14.78
CA LEU A 34 12.92 25.60 14.74
C LEU A 34 13.51 24.18 14.58
N LEU A 35 14.51 24.04 13.72
CA LEU A 35 15.22 22.76 13.51
C LEU A 35 16.01 22.35 14.76
N SER A 36 16.62 23.33 15.46
CA SER A 36 17.32 23.11 16.73
C SER A 36 16.34 22.66 17.83
N ASP A 37 15.21 23.37 17.97
CA ASP A 37 14.19 23.06 18.97
C ASP A 37 13.52 21.70 18.69
N ALA A 38 13.42 21.31 17.43
CA ALA A 38 12.99 19.98 16.99
C ALA A 38 14.05 18.88 17.22
N GLY A 39 15.25 19.23 17.66
CA GLY A 39 16.33 18.27 17.94
C GLY A 39 17.01 17.69 16.70
N LEU A 40 16.75 18.22 15.50
CA LEU A 40 17.32 17.69 14.25
C LEU A 40 18.84 17.82 14.18
N PHE A 41 19.44 18.84 14.82
CA PHE A 41 20.89 18.94 14.91
C PHE A 41 21.52 17.88 15.81
N ARG A 42 20.81 17.42 16.85
CA ARG A 42 21.29 16.32 17.70
C ARG A 42 21.40 15.02 16.92
N VAL A 43 20.47 14.76 15.98
CA VAL A 43 20.56 13.59 15.09
C VAL A 43 21.80 13.69 14.20
N ARG A 44 22.12 14.88 13.71
CA ARG A 44 23.30 15.13 12.87
C ARG A 44 24.62 15.03 13.63
N GLU A 45 24.61 15.37 14.92
CA GLU A 45 25.78 15.34 15.81
C GLU A 45 25.94 13.96 16.48
N HIS A 46 24.91 13.11 16.38
CA HIS A 46 24.93 11.78 16.97
C HIS A 46 25.95 10.91 16.24
N GLN A 47 27.07 10.66 16.89
CA GLN A 47 28.01 9.63 16.45
C GLN A 47 27.52 8.30 16.98
N SER A 48 26.98 7.46 16.09
CA SER A 48 26.65 6.09 16.45
C SER A 48 27.93 5.36 16.82
N SER A 49 27.96 4.75 18.00
CA SER A 49 29.04 3.83 18.39
C SER A 49 29.04 2.55 17.55
N GLU A 50 27.95 2.30 16.82
CA GLU A 50 27.83 1.21 15.86
C GLU A 50 28.10 1.75 14.46
N GLY A 51 28.95 1.07 13.70
CA GLY A 51 29.17 1.38 12.29
C GLY A 51 27.86 1.40 11.51
N MET A 52 27.70 2.32 10.55
CA MET A 52 26.52 2.33 9.67
C MET A 52 26.44 1.00 8.91
N HIS A 53 25.51 0.15 9.28
CA HIS A 53 25.20 -1.06 8.55
C HIS A 53 24.22 -0.74 7.43
N TRP A 54 24.71 -0.68 6.21
CA TRP A 54 23.92 -0.49 4.98
C TRP A 54 23.24 -1.79 4.49
N GLY A 55 23.06 -2.76 5.35
CA GLY A 55 22.31 -3.97 5.05
C GLY A 55 20.92 -3.92 5.67
N PRO A 56 19.92 -4.59 5.10
CA PRO A 56 18.67 -4.81 5.81
C PRO A 56 19.01 -5.50 7.13
N MET A 57 18.58 -4.92 8.25
CA MET A 57 18.65 -5.59 9.56
C MET A 57 17.66 -6.77 9.52
N ILE A 58 18.02 -7.79 8.82
CA ILE A 58 17.38 -9.09 8.98
C ILE A 58 17.93 -9.60 10.31
N PRO A 59 17.11 -9.78 11.36
CA PRO A 59 17.56 -10.42 12.56
C PRO A 59 18.21 -11.73 12.13
N ARG A 60 19.50 -11.88 12.34
CA ARG A 60 20.12 -13.18 12.18
C ARG A 60 19.50 -14.04 13.28
N SER A 61 18.48 -14.80 12.91
CA SER A 61 18.00 -15.87 13.74
C SER A 61 19.22 -16.74 14.07
N SER A 62 19.54 -16.88 15.35
CA SER A 62 20.50 -17.87 15.80
C SER A 62 19.95 -19.30 15.65
N ALA A 63 18.70 -19.41 15.18
CA ALA A 63 18.14 -20.68 14.76
C ALA A 63 18.90 -21.16 13.52
N THR A 64 19.47 -22.36 13.61
CA THR A 64 19.89 -23.14 12.44
C THR A 64 18.79 -22.97 11.37
N PRO A 65 19.14 -22.64 10.10
CA PRO A 65 18.15 -22.60 9.06
C PRO A 65 17.32 -23.87 9.15
N GLY A 66 16.03 -23.75 9.43
CA GLY A 66 15.12 -24.89 9.47
C GLY A 66 15.26 -25.65 8.15
N ALA A 67 15.10 -26.94 8.17
CA ALA A 67 15.00 -27.72 6.94
C ALA A 67 14.00 -27.02 6.02
N PRO A 68 14.21 -26.98 4.69
CA PRO A 68 13.23 -26.45 3.76
C PRO A 68 11.88 -27.07 4.08
N MET A 69 10.83 -26.26 4.19
CA MET A 69 9.48 -26.76 4.41
C MET A 69 9.17 -27.82 3.36
N SER A 70 8.68 -28.95 3.81
CA SER A 70 8.25 -30.01 2.88
C SER A 70 7.05 -29.53 2.06
N PRO A 71 6.80 -30.12 0.89
CA PRO A 71 5.54 -29.87 0.15
C PRO A 71 4.28 -30.06 1.01
N ASP A 72 4.31 -31.04 1.94
CA ASP A 72 3.19 -31.32 2.85
C ASP A 72 3.03 -30.23 3.93
N ASP A 73 4.14 -29.66 4.43
CA ASP A 73 4.10 -28.52 5.36
C ASP A 73 3.58 -27.25 4.65
N LEU A 74 3.98 -27.05 3.39
CA LEU A 74 3.44 -25.97 2.55
C LEU A 74 1.94 -26.15 2.29
N ASP A 75 1.49 -27.39 2.04
CA ASP A 75 0.07 -27.71 1.87
C ASP A 75 -0.72 -27.51 3.17
N GLN A 76 -0.17 -27.83 4.35
CA GLN A 76 -0.83 -27.57 5.64
C GLN A 76 -0.94 -26.07 5.94
N VAL A 77 0.07 -25.27 5.60
CA VAL A 77 -0.01 -23.81 5.70
C VAL A 77 -0.97 -23.23 4.66
N ALA A 78 -1.04 -23.85 3.46
CA ALA A 78 -1.88 -23.42 2.36
C ALA A 78 -3.35 -23.88 2.48
N ASN A 79 -3.63 -24.95 3.23
CA ASN A 79 -4.97 -25.52 3.40
C ASN A 79 -5.34 -25.54 4.89
N PRO A 80 -5.75 -24.41 5.50
CA PRO A 80 -6.39 -24.46 6.80
C PRO A 80 -7.70 -25.24 6.67
N SER A 81 -7.81 -26.36 7.36
CA SER A 81 -8.81 -27.42 7.19
C SER A 81 -10.24 -27.11 7.60
N ALA A 82 -10.64 -25.86 7.80
CA ALA A 82 -12.04 -25.44 7.92
C ALA A 82 -12.19 -23.94 7.72
N PHE A 83 -12.90 -23.52 6.68
CA PHE A 83 -13.47 -22.19 6.65
C PHE A 83 -14.69 -22.16 7.58
N PRO A 84 -14.74 -21.29 8.62
CA PRO A 84 -15.95 -21.05 9.37
C PRO A 84 -17.08 -20.56 8.45
N GLU A 85 -18.33 -20.70 8.89
CA GLU A 85 -19.51 -20.21 8.15
C GLU A 85 -19.25 -18.82 7.55
N GLY A 86 -19.37 -18.70 6.23
CA GLY A 86 -18.99 -17.52 5.46
C GLY A 86 -17.50 -17.51 5.13
N TRP A 87 -17.17 -17.85 3.88
CA TRP A 87 -15.82 -17.83 3.37
C TRP A 87 -15.15 -16.45 3.59
N ARG A 88 -14.06 -16.43 4.35
CA ARG A 88 -13.24 -15.25 4.62
C ARG A 88 -11.79 -15.57 4.29
N PRO A 89 -11.30 -15.20 3.10
CA PRO A 89 -9.93 -15.45 2.73
C PRO A 89 -8.99 -14.64 3.64
N ARG A 90 -7.91 -15.29 4.10
CA ARG A 90 -6.85 -14.67 4.89
C ARG A 90 -5.55 -14.61 4.12
N THR A 91 -5.38 -15.50 3.14
CA THR A 91 -4.18 -15.66 2.35
C THR A 91 -4.52 -15.79 0.86
N ALA A 92 -3.53 -15.59 0.00
CA ALA A 92 -3.67 -15.86 -1.44
C ALA A 92 -4.05 -17.32 -1.72
N HIS A 93 -3.56 -18.25 -0.90
CA HIS A 93 -3.89 -19.67 -1.03
C HIS A 93 -5.36 -19.97 -0.75
N ASP A 94 -6.01 -19.22 0.15
CA ASP A 94 -7.44 -19.40 0.43
C ASP A 94 -8.30 -19.10 -0.81
N TYR A 95 -7.92 -18.07 -1.58
CA TYR A 95 -8.56 -17.77 -2.87
C TYR A 95 -8.36 -18.91 -3.86
N ALA A 96 -7.12 -19.35 -4.05
CA ALA A 96 -6.80 -20.43 -4.98
C ALA A 96 -7.52 -21.75 -4.60
N ALA A 97 -7.59 -22.06 -3.30
CA ALA A 97 -8.34 -23.24 -2.80
C ALA A 97 -9.83 -23.12 -3.07
N ALA A 98 -10.44 -21.96 -2.81
CA ALA A 98 -11.86 -21.71 -3.05
C ALA A 98 -12.21 -21.77 -4.54
N TYR A 99 -11.37 -21.22 -5.42
CA TYR A 99 -11.55 -21.29 -6.87
C TYR A 99 -11.44 -22.73 -7.38
N ARG A 100 -10.47 -23.49 -6.88
CA ARG A 100 -10.29 -24.92 -7.23
C ARG A 100 -11.48 -25.77 -6.76
N ALA A 101 -12.02 -25.47 -5.59
CA ALA A 101 -13.19 -26.16 -5.05
C ALA A 101 -14.52 -25.70 -5.67
N GLY A 102 -14.52 -24.65 -6.50
CA GLY A 102 -15.76 -24.07 -7.06
C GLY A 102 -16.63 -23.36 -6.02
N THR A 103 -16.11 -23.05 -4.84
CA THR A 103 -16.83 -22.34 -3.76
C THR A 103 -17.15 -20.90 -4.15
N THR A 104 -16.28 -20.28 -4.95
CA THR A 104 -16.46 -18.95 -5.53
C THR A 104 -15.64 -18.85 -6.83
N THR A 105 -15.80 -17.73 -7.54
CA THR A 105 -15.08 -17.44 -8.77
C THR A 105 -14.35 -16.09 -8.66
N PRO A 106 -13.29 -15.84 -9.45
CA PRO A 106 -12.68 -14.52 -9.55
C PRO A 106 -13.68 -13.40 -9.89
N ALA A 107 -14.67 -13.69 -10.75
CA ALA A 107 -15.72 -12.73 -11.09
C ALA A 107 -16.59 -12.37 -9.87
N GLU A 108 -17.02 -13.35 -9.07
CA GLU A 108 -17.77 -13.08 -7.83
C GLU A 108 -16.95 -12.32 -6.79
N VAL A 109 -15.66 -12.62 -6.69
CA VAL A 109 -14.74 -11.89 -5.81
C VAL A 109 -14.60 -10.44 -6.26
N ALA A 110 -14.47 -10.18 -7.56
CA ALA A 110 -14.41 -8.82 -8.11
C ALA A 110 -15.67 -8.02 -7.78
N GLU A 111 -16.87 -8.60 -7.94
CA GLU A 111 -18.12 -7.90 -7.59
C GLU A 111 -18.20 -7.60 -6.08
N ARG A 112 -17.72 -8.47 -5.21
CA ARG A 112 -17.64 -8.21 -3.77
C ARG A 112 -16.67 -7.06 -3.46
N VAL A 113 -15.52 -7.00 -4.15
CA VAL A 113 -14.55 -5.90 -4.01
C VAL A 113 -15.17 -4.58 -4.45
N ILE A 114 -15.84 -4.55 -5.62
CA ILE A 114 -16.52 -3.36 -6.14
C ILE A 114 -17.59 -2.87 -5.15
N ALA A 115 -18.39 -3.80 -4.63
CA ALA A 115 -19.44 -3.46 -3.65
C ALA A 115 -18.83 -2.90 -2.35
N ALA A 116 -17.76 -3.51 -1.84
CA ALA A 116 -17.07 -3.05 -0.64
C ALA A 116 -16.43 -1.66 -0.84
N GLN A 117 -15.83 -1.39 -2.01
CA GLN A 117 -15.30 -0.05 -2.34
C GLN A 117 -16.42 0.99 -2.33
N ALA A 118 -17.56 0.70 -2.97
CA ALA A 118 -18.70 1.61 -2.99
C ALA A 118 -19.30 1.84 -1.60
N GLU A 119 -19.36 0.82 -0.74
CA GLU A 119 -19.83 0.95 0.64
C GLU A 119 -18.89 1.83 1.48
N LEU A 120 -17.58 1.66 1.34
CA LEU A 120 -16.57 2.48 2.03
C LEU A 120 -16.62 3.94 1.62
N ASP A 121 -16.86 4.22 0.34
CA ASP A 121 -16.98 5.59 -0.19
C ASP A 121 -18.29 6.26 0.23
N ALA A 122 -19.37 5.47 0.36
CA ALA A 122 -20.69 5.94 0.79
C ALA A 122 -20.82 6.11 2.32
N HIS A 123 -19.84 5.65 3.11
CA HIS A 123 -19.88 5.75 4.56
C HIS A 123 -19.88 7.21 5.02
N PRO A 124 -20.66 7.61 6.07
CA PRO A 124 -20.67 8.98 6.61
C PRO A 124 -19.31 9.56 6.96
N THR A 125 -18.35 8.70 7.28
CA THR A 125 -16.93 9.04 7.42
C THR A 125 -16.18 8.16 6.44
N PRO A 126 -15.97 8.61 5.18
CA PRO A 126 -15.28 7.83 4.18
C PRO A 126 -13.87 7.47 4.63
N MET A 127 -13.44 6.25 4.40
CA MET A 127 -12.08 5.83 4.75
C MET A 127 -11.04 6.31 3.74
N ALA A 128 -11.48 6.82 2.59
CA ALA A 128 -10.62 7.32 1.51
C ALA A 128 -9.44 6.38 1.18
N MET A 129 -9.72 5.06 1.12
CA MET A 129 -8.69 4.04 0.94
C MET A 129 -8.08 4.05 -0.46
N PHE A 130 -8.85 4.48 -1.45
CA PHE A 130 -8.44 4.50 -2.84
C PHE A 130 -8.48 5.90 -3.42
N ILE A 131 -7.45 6.26 -4.19
CA ILE A 131 -7.42 7.48 -5.01
C ILE A 131 -8.12 7.23 -6.34
N SER A 132 -7.97 6.02 -6.89
CA SER A 132 -8.54 5.66 -8.18
C SER A 132 -8.88 4.18 -8.24
N THR A 133 -10.09 3.87 -8.73
CA THR A 133 -10.58 2.52 -8.98
C THR A 133 -11.28 2.48 -10.35
N SER A 134 -11.38 1.29 -10.94
CA SER A 134 -12.18 1.06 -12.15
C SER A 134 -12.89 -0.29 -12.05
N ALA A 135 -14.20 -0.25 -11.87
CA ALA A 135 -15.03 -1.44 -11.85
C ALA A 135 -15.01 -2.18 -13.20
N GLU A 136 -14.93 -1.45 -14.32
CA GLU A 136 -14.85 -2.02 -15.66
C GLU A 136 -13.56 -2.82 -15.86
N ASP A 137 -12.40 -2.23 -15.53
CA ASP A 137 -11.10 -2.88 -15.62
C ASP A 137 -11.05 -4.12 -14.70
N LEU A 138 -11.53 -4.00 -13.46
CA LEU A 138 -11.54 -5.11 -12.52
C LEU A 138 -12.41 -6.27 -13.02
N ARG A 139 -13.59 -5.99 -13.58
CA ARG A 139 -14.46 -7.01 -14.19
C ARG A 139 -13.78 -7.70 -15.37
N ALA A 140 -13.08 -6.94 -16.23
CA ALA A 140 -12.36 -7.51 -17.36
C ALA A 140 -11.25 -8.46 -16.90
N GLN A 141 -10.42 -8.05 -15.94
CA GLN A 141 -9.38 -8.90 -15.33
C GLN A 141 -9.99 -10.18 -14.72
N ALA A 142 -11.07 -10.04 -13.97
CA ALA A 142 -11.72 -11.16 -13.29
C ALA A 142 -12.39 -12.15 -14.25
N ALA A 143 -12.94 -11.67 -15.36
CA ALA A 143 -13.52 -12.53 -16.39
C ALA A 143 -12.44 -13.43 -17.03
N GLU A 144 -11.28 -12.88 -17.37
CA GLU A 144 -10.17 -13.67 -17.90
C GLU A 144 -9.62 -14.67 -16.88
N SER A 145 -9.48 -14.26 -15.61
CA SER A 145 -9.09 -15.18 -14.53
C SER A 145 -10.11 -16.30 -14.33
N THR A 146 -11.40 -15.99 -14.37
CA THR A 146 -12.47 -17.00 -14.25
C THR A 146 -12.40 -18.04 -15.37
N LYS A 147 -12.14 -17.61 -16.61
CA LYS A 147 -11.94 -18.54 -17.75
C LYS A 147 -10.77 -19.48 -17.49
N ARG A 148 -9.64 -18.97 -17.00
CA ARG A 148 -8.46 -19.79 -16.70
C ARG A 148 -8.73 -20.81 -15.60
N TRP A 149 -9.38 -20.42 -14.51
CA TRP A 149 -9.76 -21.34 -13.45
C TRP A 149 -10.75 -22.40 -13.92
N SER A 150 -11.76 -22.04 -14.73
CA SER A 150 -12.70 -22.97 -15.32
C SER A 150 -12.03 -23.98 -16.27
N ALA A 151 -10.94 -23.56 -16.92
CA ALA A 151 -10.13 -24.43 -17.79
C ALA A 151 -9.08 -25.26 -17.02
N GLY A 152 -8.98 -25.12 -15.69
CA GLY A 152 -7.96 -25.78 -14.87
C GLY A 152 -6.53 -25.29 -15.15
N ALA A 153 -6.37 -24.10 -15.73
CA ALA A 153 -5.09 -23.52 -16.14
C ALA A 153 -4.83 -22.13 -15.54
N PRO A 154 -4.86 -21.97 -14.19
CA PRO A 154 -4.50 -20.71 -13.57
C PRO A 154 -3.03 -20.37 -13.82
N LEU A 155 -2.70 -19.07 -13.91
CA LEU A 155 -1.32 -18.61 -14.16
C LEU A 155 -0.40 -18.84 -12.96
N SER A 156 -0.93 -18.70 -11.75
CA SER A 156 -0.17 -18.87 -10.50
C SER A 156 -1.13 -18.98 -9.32
N PRO A 157 -0.63 -19.20 -8.08
CA PRO A 157 -1.46 -19.08 -6.87
C PRO A 157 -2.06 -17.69 -6.64
N LEU A 158 -1.57 -16.66 -7.32
CA LEU A 158 -2.13 -15.30 -7.27
C LEU A 158 -3.22 -15.04 -8.31
N ASP A 159 -3.50 -15.98 -9.21
CA ASP A 159 -4.51 -15.78 -10.25
C ASP A 159 -5.90 -15.60 -9.62
N GLY A 160 -6.52 -14.45 -9.89
CA GLY A 160 -7.81 -14.09 -9.31
C GLY A 160 -7.73 -13.49 -7.89
N VAL A 161 -6.55 -13.31 -7.30
CA VAL A 161 -6.39 -12.71 -5.97
C VAL A 161 -6.42 -11.18 -6.09
N PRO A 162 -7.31 -10.49 -5.32
CA PRO A 162 -7.36 -9.03 -5.32
C PRO A 162 -6.12 -8.43 -4.64
N VAL A 163 -5.47 -7.52 -5.34
CA VAL A 163 -4.26 -6.82 -4.87
C VAL A 163 -4.39 -5.33 -5.15
N SER A 164 -4.22 -4.50 -4.13
CA SER A 164 -4.16 -3.05 -4.29
C SER A 164 -2.75 -2.58 -4.65
N VAL A 165 -2.66 -1.48 -5.39
CA VAL A 165 -1.40 -0.87 -5.81
C VAL A 165 -1.27 0.49 -5.14
N LYS A 166 -0.21 0.70 -4.36
CA LYS A 166 0.03 2.00 -3.74
C LYS A 166 0.26 3.06 -4.82
N ASP A 167 -0.26 4.27 -4.62
CA ASP A 167 -0.24 5.33 -5.63
C ASP A 167 1.15 5.93 -5.93
N GLU A 168 2.20 5.30 -5.47
CA GLU A 168 3.59 5.58 -5.86
C GLU A 168 4.13 4.65 -6.95
N MET A 169 3.37 3.60 -7.31
CA MET A 169 3.76 2.61 -8.31
C MET A 169 2.93 2.80 -9.58
N ASN A 170 3.61 2.87 -10.73
CA ASN A 170 2.93 2.96 -12.00
C ASN A 170 2.07 1.72 -12.25
N GLN A 171 0.82 1.95 -12.58
CA GLN A 171 -0.13 0.93 -13.03
C GLN A 171 -0.71 1.38 -14.36
N ARG A 172 -0.53 0.60 -15.38
CA ARG A 172 -1.03 0.89 -16.74
C ARG A 172 -2.53 1.17 -16.73
N GLY A 173 -2.93 2.28 -17.36
CA GLY A 173 -4.33 2.73 -17.42
C GLY A 173 -4.78 3.51 -16.19
N TYR A 174 -3.88 3.82 -15.26
CA TYR A 174 -4.15 4.62 -14.07
C TYR A 174 -3.13 5.76 -13.95
N LYS A 175 -3.53 6.85 -13.34
CA LYS A 175 -2.60 7.92 -12.96
C LYS A 175 -1.76 7.51 -11.77
N THR A 176 -0.53 8.01 -11.67
CA THR A 176 0.33 7.89 -10.50
C THR A 176 0.57 9.27 -9.93
N THR A 177 -0.15 9.62 -8.87
CA THR A 177 -0.16 10.98 -8.30
C THR A 177 0.77 11.14 -7.11
N LEU A 178 1.32 10.08 -6.54
CA LEU A 178 2.05 10.06 -5.27
C LEU A 178 1.24 10.70 -4.12
N GLY A 179 -0.09 10.59 -4.17
CA GLY A 179 -0.98 11.24 -3.21
C GLY A 179 -1.01 12.76 -3.29
N THR A 180 -0.53 13.37 -4.38
CA THR A 180 -0.51 14.83 -4.58
C THR A 180 -1.70 15.28 -5.42
N SER A 181 -1.94 16.61 -5.46
CA SER A 181 -2.91 17.22 -6.37
C SER A 181 -2.29 17.75 -7.67
N PHE A 182 -0.96 17.66 -7.84
CA PHE A 182 -0.22 18.29 -8.93
C PHE A 182 0.62 17.32 -9.78
N LEU A 183 0.70 16.04 -9.39
CA LEU A 183 1.33 14.99 -10.19
C LEU A 183 0.28 14.08 -10.83
N GLY A 184 0.69 13.26 -11.80
CA GLY A 184 -0.17 12.32 -12.48
C GLY A 184 -1.11 12.99 -13.48
N GLU A 185 -0.59 13.81 -14.38
CA GLU A 185 -1.40 14.51 -15.41
C GLU A 185 -2.06 13.52 -16.37
N SER A 186 -1.37 12.43 -16.69
CA SER A 186 -1.85 11.39 -17.63
C SER A 186 -1.80 10.00 -17.00
N GLU A 187 -2.55 9.07 -17.60
CA GLU A 187 -2.48 7.66 -17.27
C GLU A 187 -1.13 7.06 -17.68
N GLU A 188 -0.65 6.12 -16.89
CA GLU A 188 0.59 5.41 -17.15
C GLU A 188 0.45 4.46 -18.33
N ALA A 189 1.41 4.50 -19.24
CA ALA A 189 1.46 3.59 -20.38
C ALA A 189 1.98 2.20 -20.01
N HIS A 190 2.71 2.08 -18.90
CA HIS A 190 3.39 0.86 -18.47
C HIS A 190 3.23 0.64 -16.96
N ASP A 191 3.21 -0.63 -16.59
CA ASP A 191 3.28 -1.04 -15.18
C ASP A 191 4.71 -0.86 -14.63
N ALA A 192 4.85 -0.50 -13.36
CA ALA A 192 6.09 -0.72 -12.62
C ALA A 192 6.41 -2.22 -12.59
N THR A 193 7.68 -2.58 -12.50
CA THR A 193 8.13 -3.99 -12.60
C THR A 193 7.37 -4.93 -11.67
N ILE A 194 7.13 -4.52 -10.42
CA ILE A 194 6.39 -5.36 -9.46
C ILE A 194 4.91 -5.49 -9.84
N VAL A 195 4.29 -4.41 -10.32
CA VAL A 195 2.89 -4.39 -10.76
C VAL A 195 2.71 -5.27 -11.98
N GLY A 196 3.63 -5.19 -12.96
CA GLY A 196 3.64 -6.06 -14.12
C GLY A 196 3.76 -7.53 -13.73
N ARG A 197 4.66 -7.89 -12.83
CA ARG A 197 4.80 -9.27 -12.33
C ARG A 197 3.54 -9.78 -11.62
N MET A 198 2.84 -8.93 -10.86
CA MET A 198 1.56 -9.31 -10.25
C MET A 198 0.48 -9.54 -11.32
N ARG A 199 0.41 -8.68 -12.33
CA ARG A 199 -0.51 -8.83 -13.47
C ARG A 199 -0.21 -10.12 -14.25
N ASP A 200 1.06 -10.39 -14.55
CA ASP A 200 1.50 -11.61 -15.24
C ASP A 200 1.20 -12.88 -14.44
N ALA A 201 1.20 -12.77 -13.11
CA ALA A 201 0.80 -13.85 -12.21
C ALA A 201 -0.73 -14.02 -12.11
N GLY A 202 -1.52 -13.15 -12.75
CA GLY A 202 -2.98 -13.20 -12.79
C GLY A 202 -3.69 -12.49 -11.63
N ALA A 203 -2.98 -11.74 -10.80
CA ALA A 203 -3.60 -10.97 -9.72
C ALA A 203 -4.62 -9.95 -10.27
N LEU A 204 -5.70 -9.73 -9.53
CA LEU A 204 -6.70 -8.70 -9.82
C LEU A 204 -6.24 -7.37 -9.21
N LEU A 205 -5.79 -6.45 -10.03
CA LEU A 205 -5.34 -5.13 -9.57
C LEU A 205 -6.55 -4.24 -9.32
N ILE A 206 -6.91 -4.03 -8.05
CA ILE A 206 -8.21 -3.47 -7.64
C ILE A 206 -8.25 -1.94 -7.56
N GLY A 207 -7.13 -1.27 -7.79
CA GLY A 207 -7.03 0.20 -7.79
C GLY A 207 -5.81 0.73 -7.06
N LYS A 208 -5.66 2.07 -7.11
CA LYS A 208 -4.56 2.84 -6.54
C LYS A 208 -4.93 3.28 -5.12
N THR A 209 -4.17 2.79 -4.12
CA THR A 209 -4.45 3.15 -2.72
C THR A 209 -3.92 4.53 -2.37
N ASN A 210 -4.67 5.21 -1.50
CA ASN A 210 -4.28 6.46 -0.90
C ASN A 210 -2.99 6.32 -0.10
N MET A 211 -2.27 7.42 0.04
CA MET A 211 -0.99 7.48 0.72
C MET A 211 -0.71 8.89 1.24
N HIS A 212 0.24 9.03 2.14
CA HIS A 212 0.81 10.34 2.43
C HIS A 212 1.34 10.99 1.16
N GLU A 213 1.16 12.29 1.05
CA GLU A 213 1.74 13.08 -0.04
C GLU A 213 3.24 12.80 -0.14
N ILE A 214 3.69 12.37 -1.33
CA ILE A 214 5.08 11.99 -1.67
C ILE A 214 5.65 10.90 -0.72
N GLY A 215 4.81 10.13 -0.05
CA GLY A 215 5.25 9.09 0.87
C GLY A 215 5.84 9.58 2.19
N LEU A 216 5.77 10.88 2.50
CA LEU A 216 6.39 11.48 3.66
C LEU A 216 5.42 11.63 4.84
N GLY A 217 5.21 10.55 5.57
CA GLY A 217 4.39 10.60 6.79
C GLY A 217 4.13 9.23 7.39
N VAL A 218 3.58 9.23 8.61
CA VAL A 218 3.32 8.01 9.41
C VAL A 218 1.88 7.88 9.89
N THR A 219 1.03 8.88 9.61
CA THR A 219 -0.35 8.91 10.13
C THR A 219 -1.40 8.36 9.16
N GLY A 220 -1.06 8.21 7.88
CA GLY A 220 -2.01 7.83 6.84
C GLY A 220 -2.89 8.99 6.32
N ILE A 221 -2.74 10.20 6.86
CA ILE A 221 -3.57 11.35 6.47
C ILE A 221 -3.04 11.96 5.17
N ASN A 222 -3.94 12.14 4.19
CA ASN A 222 -3.66 12.87 2.97
C ASN A 222 -4.56 14.10 2.88
N VAL A 223 -3.98 15.27 2.59
CA VAL A 223 -4.71 16.54 2.56
C VAL A 223 -5.52 16.77 1.28
N HIS A 224 -5.28 15.96 0.25
CA HIS A 224 -5.92 16.06 -1.06
C HIS A 224 -6.96 14.98 -1.30
N HIS A 225 -6.77 13.82 -0.69
CA HIS A 225 -7.58 12.63 -0.96
C HIS A 225 -8.28 12.06 0.29
N GLY A 226 -8.25 12.76 1.42
CA GLY A 226 -8.91 12.37 2.67
C GLY A 226 -8.04 11.66 3.70
#